data_18b4e618f06ca92c6cc21e1647adec8a
#
_entry.id   18b4e618f06ca92c6cc21e1647adec8a
#
_cell.length_a   1.000
_cell.length_b   1.000
_cell.length_c   1.000
_cell.angle_alpha   90.00
_cell.angle_beta   90.00
_cell.angle_gamma   90.00
#
_symmetry.space_group_name_H-M   'P 1'
#
loop_
_entity.id
_entity.type
_entity.pdbx_description
1 polymer ?
#
loop_
_entity_poly.entity_id
_entity_poly.type
_entity_poly.pdbx_seq_one_letter_code
_entity_poly.pdbx_strand_id
1 'polypeptide(L)'
;MKMISRRDFMKASAVVGAAGVLTACSGSSSSTAASSTAASSAAASSEAATGSANVGVCIYQFADNFMTLYRTDLEEYLKDKGYSVTIVDGKNDQNTQTEQINTFLQQGVDVLIINPVQTTSAQTIVDTISPSGTPIVFINREPEKAVLDSYAGKCCYVGADARQSGTYQGELILETETQGDINGDGKITYIMCKGDPENIDAQYRTE
;
A
#
# COMPACT_ATOMS: atom_id res chain seq x y z
N MET A 1 19.18 21.06 -6.73
CA MET A 1 17.75 21.02 -6.38
C MET A 1 17.59 21.13 -4.88
N LYS A 2 16.75 22.05 -4.37
CA LYS A 2 16.51 22.15 -2.92
C LYS A 2 15.55 21.06 -2.49
N MET A 3 15.98 20.15 -1.67
CA MET A 3 15.11 19.10 -1.09
C MET A 3 14.11 19.74 -0.14
N ILE A 4 12.82 19.51 -0.38
CA ILE A 4 11.72 19.98 0.48
C ILE A 4 11.62 19.03 1.66
N SER A 5 11.79 19.53 2.89
CA SER A 5 11.65 18.75 4.11
C SER A 5 10.20 18.25 4.27
N ARG A 6 10.04 17.01 4.78
CA ARG A 6 8.70 16.43 5.11
C ARG A 6 7.84 17.37 5.98
N ARG A 7 8.47 18.20 6.81
CA ARG A 7 7.80 19.20 7.64
C ARG A 7 7.23 20.38 6.84
N ASP A 8 7.85 20.72 5.71
CA ASP A 8 7.40 21.85 4.87
C ASP A 8 6.26 21.41 3.93
N PHE A 9 6.21 20.14 3.57
CA PHE A 9 5.09 19.56 2.82
C PHE A 9 3.79 19.54 3.63
N MET A 10 3.86 19.24 4.92
CA MET A 10 2.69 19.22 5.82
C MET A 10 2.12 20.62 6.12
N LYS A 11 2.92 21.68 5.99
CA LYS A 11 2.48 23.06 6.19
C LYS A 11 1.82 23.68 4.97
N ALA A 12 2.09 23.16 3.78
CA ALA A 12 1.50 23.67 2.54
C ALA A 12 0.06 23.18 2.29
N SER A 13 -0.39 22.14 3.00
CA SER A 13 -1.73 21.54 2.83
C SER A 13 -2.83 22.18 3.69
N ALA A 14 -2.50 23.17 4.52
CA ALA A 14 -3.41 23.72 5.54
C ALA A 14 -4.11 25.05 5.16
N VAL A 15 -3.97 25.53 3.92
CA VAL A 15 -4.55 26.81 3.51
C VAL A 15 -5.32 26.69 2.19
N VAL A 16 -6.39 25.90 2.16
CA VAL A 16 -7.53 26.16 1.24
C VAL A 16 -8.80 25.59 1.90
N GLY A 17 -9.54 26.42 2.58
CA GLY A 17 -10.83 25.99 3.13
C GLY A 17 -11.49 27.03 4.01
N ALA A 18 -11.86 28.20 3.49
CA ALA A 18 -12.91 29.02 4.07
C ALA A 18 -13.30 30.15 3.10
N ALA A 19 -14.40 30.00 2.40
CA ALA A 19 -15.33 31.08 2.09
C ALA A 19 -16.44 30.57 1.16
N GLY A 20 -17.69 30.77 1.58
CA GLY A 20 -18.82 30.71 0.65
C GLY A 20 -20.10 30.14 1.24
N VAL A 21 -20.74 30.87 2.12
CA VAL A 21 -22.08 30.60 2.67
C VAL A 21 -23.13 31.33 1.82
N LEU A 22 -24.29 30.66 1.61
CA LEU A 22 -25.66 31.16 1.40
C LEU A 22 -25.99 31.91 0.10
N THR A 23 -26.98 31.39 -0.62
CA THR A 23 -28.34 31.97 -0.61
C THR A 23 -29.34 31.05 -1.32
N ALA A 24 -30.51 31.01 -0.71
CA ALA A 24 -31.70 30.29 -1.16
C ALA A 24 -32.54 31.14 -2.16
N CYS A 25 -33.49 30.45 -2.76
CA CYS A 25 -34.83 30.90 -3.24
C CYS A 25 -35.09 30.94 -4.74
N SER A 26 -35.93 29.98 -5.10
CA SER A 26 -37.20 30.08 -5.88
C SER A 26 -37.21 30.64 -7.31
N GLY A 27 -37.87 29.85 -8.18
CA GLY A 27 -38.48 30.38 -9.42
C GLY A 27 -38.56 29.38 -10.55
N SER A 28 -39.74 28.89 -10.82
CA SER A 28 -40.14 28.06 -11.95
C SER A 28 -39.78 28.62 -13.34
N SER A 29 -39.47 27.79 -14.28
CA SER A 29 -40.18 27.46 -15.52
C SER A 29 -39.27 27.06 -16.67
N SER A 30 -39.57 25.89 -17.20
CA SER A 30 -39.52 25.38 -18.59
C SER A 30 -38.56 26.00 -19.62
N SER A 31 -37.69 25.21 -20.24
CA SER A 31 -37.79 24.64 -21.58
C SER A 31 -36.45 24.16 -22.15
N THR A 32 -36.49 22.94 -22.68
CA THR A 32 -35.82 22.35 -23.86
C THR A 32 -34.32 22.51 -24.12
N ALA A 33 -33.69 21.31 -24.06
CA ALA A 33 -32.73 20.70 -24.98
C ALA A 33 -31.42 21.40 -25.37
N ALA A 34 -30.31 20.75 -24.97
CA ALA A 34 -29.30 20.26 -25.92
C ALA A 34 -28.25 19.43 -25.16
N SER A 35 -28.00 18.23 -25.68
CA SER A 35 -27.02 17.25 -25.30
C SER A 35 -25.59 17.79 -25.39
N SER A 36 -24.81 17.66 -24.33
CA SER A 36 -23.37 17.52 -24.42
C SER A 36 -22.89 16.68 -23.25
N THR A 37 -22.46 15.46 -23.56
CA THR A 37 -21.81 14.51 -22.66
C THR A 37 -20.47 15.07 -22.20
N ALA A 38 -20.45 15.63 -21.00
CA ALA A 38 -19.21 15.82 -20.26
C ALA A 38 -19.06 14.66 -19.27
N ALA A 39 -18.07 13.82 -19.49
CA ALA A 39 -17.67 12.79 -18.55
C ALA A 39 -17.22 13.46 -17.25
N SER A 40 -18.09 13.47 -16.27
CA SER A 40 -17.79 13.88 -14.91
C SER A 40 -17.06 12.71 -14.24
N SER A 41 -15.75 12.84 -14.06
CA SER A 41 -15.00 12.00 -13.13
C SER A 41 -15.50 12.33 -11.72
N ALA A 42 -16.39 11.49 -11.21
CA ALA A 42 -16.79 11.53 -9.82
C ALA A 42 -15.57 11.17 -8.97
N ALA A 43 -14.93 12.18 -8.39
CA ALA A 43 -14.08 11.97 -7.23
C ALA A 43 -15.00 11.46 -6.11
N ALA A 44 -14.94 10.18 -5.81
CA ALA A 44 -15.56 9.62 -4.65
C ALA A 44 -14.86 10.24 -3.43
N SER A 45 -15.47 11.26 -2.83
CA SER A 45 -15.13 11.68 -1.48
C SER A 45 -15.54 10.53 -0.56
N SER A 46 -14.58 9.75 -0.09
CA SER A 46 -14.81 8.83 1.02
C SER A 46 -15.13 9.68 2.25
N GLU A 47 -16.40 9.79 2.59
CA GLU A 47 -16.78 10.20 3.94
C GLU A 47 -16.11 9.22 4.91
N ALA A 48 -15.27 9.75 5.79
CA ALA A 48 -14.70 8.97 6.88
C ALA A 48 -15.86 8.46 7.73
N ALA A 49 -16.12 7.17 7.67
CA ALA A 49 -17.06 6.51 8.54
C ALA A 49 -16.60 6.77 10.00
N THR A 50 -17.37 7.53 10.76
CA THR A 50 -17.15 7.78 12.18
C THR A 50 -17.66 6.59 13.00
N GLY A 51 -17.16 5.41 12.70
CA GLY A 51 -17.39 4.18 13.43
C GLY A 51 -16.04 3.50 13.63
N SER A 52 -15.83 2.95 14.81
CA SER A 52 -14.64 2.15 15.11
C SER A 52 -14.64 0.90 14.25
N ALA A 53 -14.03 0.95 13.04
CA ALA A 53 -13.86 -0.23 12.22
C ALA A 53 -12.83 -1.17 12.85
N ASN A 54 -13.06 -2.48 12.74
CA ASN A 54 -12.16 -3.53 13.19
C ASN A 54 -11.20 -3.90 12.06
N VAL A 55 -9.91 -3.69 12.25
CA VAL A 55 -8.86 -3.95 11.26
C VAL A 55 -8.05 -5.17 11.70
N GLY A 56 -8.05 -6.22 10.88
CA GLY A 56 -7.18 -7.37 11.03
C GLY A 56 -5.89 -7.18 10.23
N VAL A 57 -4.73 -7.38 10.87
CA VAL A 57 -3.42 -7.22 10.22
C VAL A 57 -2.64 -8.52 10.34
N CYS A 58 -2.28 -9.12 9.20
CA CYS A 58 -1.41 -10.29 9.13
C CYS A 58 -0.01 -9.88 8.65
N ILE A 59 0.99 -9.96 9.50
CA ILE A 59 2.39 -9.72 9.17
C ILE A 59 3.07 -11.05 8.89
N TYR A 60 3.88 -11.15 7.83
CA TYR A 60 4.53 -12.40 7.46
C TYR A 60 5.40 -13.00 8.57
N GLN A 61 6.13 -12.14 9.31
CA GLN A 61 6.80 -12.51 10.57
C GLN A 61 7.13 -11.27 11.41
N PHE A 62 7.15 -11.44 12.73
CA PHE A 62 7.52 -10.38 13.67
C PHE A 62 9.03 -10.24 13.88
N ALA A 63 9.79 -11.28 13.59
CA ALA A 63 11.25 -11.32 13.80
C ALA A 63 12.06 -10.49 12.77
N ASP A 64 11.40 -9.70 11.94
CA ASP A 64 11.99 -8.78 10.99
C ASP A 64 12.08 -7.37 11.59
N ASN A 65 13.28 -6.75 11.54
CA ASN A 65 13.50 -5.43 12.14
C ASN A 65 12.69 -4.34 11.43
N PHE A 66 12.62 -4.36 10.10
CA PHE A 66 11.84 -3.40 9.32
C PHE A 66 10.35 -3.55 9.65
N MET A 67 9.85 -4.79 9.64
CA MET A 67 8.45 -5.06 9.96
C MET A 67 8.09 -4.78 11.42
N THR A 68 9.06 -4.82 12.31
CA THR A 68 8.84 -4.41 13.71
C THR A 68 8.54 -2.90 13.80
N LEU A 69 9.31 -2.07 13.11
CA LEU A 69 9.04 -0.63 13.03
C LEU A 69 7.73 -0.36 12.30
N TYR A 70 7.55 -0.97 11.12
CA TYR A 70 6.37 -0.78 10.29
C TYR A 70 5.06 -1.11 11.03
N ARG A 71 4.99 -2.29 11.70
CA ARG A 71 3.78 -2.69 12.43
C ARG A 71 3.49 -1.82 13.63
N THR A 72 4.54 -1.31 14.32
CA THR A 72 4.38 -0.41 15.46
C THR A 72 3.77 0.91 15.01
N ASP A 73 4.33 1.51 13.96
CA ASP A 73 3.84 2.77 13.39
C ASP A 73 2.43 2.60 12.80
N LEU A 74 2.16 1.47 12.12
CA LEU A 74 0.84 1.16 11.57
C LEU A 74 -0.22 1.03 12.69
N GLU A 75 0.11 0.30 13.76
CA GLU A 75 -0.78 0.11 14.89
C GLU A 75 -1.12 1.44 15.57
N GLU A 76 -0.10 2.25 15.84
CA GLU A 76 -0.24 3.57 16.47
C GLU A 76 -1.09 4.50 15.57
N TYR A 77 -0.77 4.56 14.27
CA TYR A 77 -1.52 5.37 13.32
C TYR A 77 -3.00 4.99 13.22
N LEU A 78 -3.31 3.69 13.13
CA LEU A 78 -4.69 3.22 13.02
C LEU A 78 -5.47 3.48 14.31
N LYS A 79 -4.85 3.27 15.47
CA LYS A 79 -5.46 3.59 16.78
C LYS A 79 -5.73 5.08 16.94
N ASP A 80 -4.80 5.94 16.52
CA ASP A 80 -4.98 7.39 16.54
C ASP A 80 -6.13 7.85 15.64
N LYS A 81 -6.44 7.09 14.59
CA LYS A 81 -7.61 7.31 13.73
C LYS A 81 -8.91 6.74 14.32
N GLY A 82 -8.85 6.09 15.46
CA GLY A 82 -10.01 5.52 16.14
C GLY A 82 -10.41 4.12 15.68
N TYR A 83 -9.52 3.41 14.96
CA TYR A 83 -9.78 2.02 14.56
C TYR A 83 -9.42 1.03 15.67
N SER A 84 -10.17 -0.07 15.74
CA SER A 84 -9.79 -1.25 16.54
C SER A 84 -8.86 -2.13 15.72
N VAL A 85 -7.65 -2.39 16.20
CA VAL A 85 -6.60 -3.07 15.43
C VAL A 85 -6.14 -4.33 16.14
N THR A 86 -6.10 -5.43 15.41
CA THR A 86 -5.50 -6.69 15.86
C THR A 86 -4.41 -7.10 14.88
N ILE A 87 -3.17 -7.24 15.34
CA ILE A 87 -2.01 -7.61 14.53
C ILE A 87 -1.52 -8.99 14.93
N VAL A 88 -1.32 -9.87 13.96
CA VAL A 88 -0.88 -11.26 14.16
C VAL A 88 0.41 -11.58 13.42
N ASP A 89 1.19 -12.51 14.00
CA ASP A 89 2.46 -12.99 13.46
C ASP A 89 2.25 -14.24 12.59
N GLY A 90 2.51 -14.15 11.30
CA GLY A 90 2.45 -15.29 10.37
C GLY A 90 3.60 -16.29 10.54
N LYS A 91 4.62 -15.97 11.36
CA LYS A 91 5.75 -16.83 11.68
C LYS A 91 6.49 -17.39 10.46
N ASN A 92 6.45 -16.66 9.36
CA ASN A 92 6.97 -17.09 8.06
C ASN A 92 6.40 -18.45 7.59
N ASP A 93 5.17 -18.77 8.00
CA ASP A 93 4.45 -19.98 7.64
C ASP A 93 3.09 -19.63 6.98
N GLN A 94 2.90 -20.04 5.73
CA GLN A 94 1.71 -19.69 4.96
C GLN A 94 0.45 -20.36 5.52
N ASN A 95 0.55 -21.55 6.10
CA ASN A 95 -0.61 -22.22 6.68
C ASN A 95 -1.09 -21.46 7.93
N THR A 96 -0.14 -21.06 8.78
CA THR A 96 -0.42 -20.20 9.95
C THR A 96 -1.13 -18.92 9.52
N GLN A 97 -0.65 -18.24 8.47
CA GLN A 97 -1.28 -17.03 7.97
C GLN A 97 -2.69 -17.30 7.44
N THR A 98 -2.90 -18.40 6.73
CA THR A 98 -4.22 -18.79 6.23
C THR A 98 -5.21 -19.02 7.36
N GLU A 99 -4.81 -19.69 8.43
CA GLU A 99 -5.64 -19.89 9.63
C GLU A 99 -6.00 -18.57 10.32
N GLN A 100 -5.05 -17.65 10.38
CA GLN A 100 -5.26 -16.30 10.94
C GLN A 100 -6.27 -15.50 10.12
N ILE A 101 -6.17 -15.54 8.79
CA ILE A 101 -7.12 -14.90 7.88
C ILE A 101 -8.53 -15.47 8.10
N ASN A 102 -8.68 -16.80 8.16
CA ASN A 102 -9.95 -17.43 8.44
C ASN A 102 -10.53 -17.02 9.80
N THR A 103 -9.67 -16.88 10.81
CA THR A 103 -10.06 -16.40 12.13
C THR A 103 -10.61 -14.97 12.07
N PHE A 104 -9.94 -14.07 11.37
CA PHE A 104 -10.41 -12.70 11.17
C PHE A 104 -11.74 -12.63 10.42
N LEU A 105 -11.93 -13.46 9.40
CA LEU A 105 -13.20 -13.56 8.68
C LEU A 105 -14.33 -14.03 9.60
N GLN A 106 -14.08 -15.00 10.47
CA GLN A 106 -15.05 -15.46 11.47
C GLN A 106 -15.37 -14.38 12.51
N GLN A 107 -14.40 -13.54 12.85
CA GLN A 107 -14.59 -12.40 13.76
C GLN A 107 -15.33 -11.23 13.11
N GLY A 108 -15.50 -11.25 11.79
CA GLY A 108 -16.19 -10.20 11.05
C GLY A 108 -15.42 -8.87 11.03
N VAL A 109 -14.11 -8.92 10.79
CA VAL A 109 -13.32 -7.70 10.61
C VAL A 109 -13.78 -6.92 9.37
N ASP A 110 -13.70 -5.60 9.45
CA ASP A 110 -14.17 -4.71 8.38
C ASP A 110 -13.15 -4.56 7.26
N VAL A 111 -11.86 -4.73 7.56
CA VAL A 111 -10.73 -4.64 6.61
C VAL A 111 -9.63 -5.62 7.01
N LEU A 112 -8.97 -6.22 6.01
CA LEU A 112 -7.75 -7.00 6.19
C LEU A 112 -6.55 -6.29 5.56
N ILE A 113 -5.49 -6.09 6.36
CA ILE A 113 -4.18 -5.64 5.90
C ILE A 113 -3.25 -6.85 5.94
N ILE A 114 -2.67 -7.23 4.80
CA ILE A 114 -1.94 -8.48 4.66
C ILE A 114 -0.56 -8.23 4.06
N ASN A 115 0.48 -8.58 4.84
CA ASN A 115 1.81 -8.79 4.31
C ASN A 115 1.95 -10.30 4.04
N PRO A 116 1.87 -10.76 2.79
CA PRO A 116 1.83 -12.20 2.51
C PRO A 116 3.16 -12.89 2.87
N VAL A 117 3.08 -14.10 3.43
CA VAL A 117 4.25 -14.94 3.63
C VAL A 117 4.85 -15.32 2.27
N GLN A 118 3.99 -15.78 1.37
CA GLN A 118 4.34 -16.11 -0.01
C GLN A 118 3.49 -15.28 -0.97
N THR A 119 4.12 -14.54 -1.86
CA THR A 119 3.39 -13.75 -2.88
C THR A 119 2.62 -14.63 -3.86
N THR A 120 3.11 -15.85 -4.12
CA THR A 120 2.43 -16.86 -4.93
C THR A 120 1.10 -17.33 -4.33
N SER A 121 0.90 -17.16 -3.03
CA SER A 121 -0.37 -17.49 -2.34
C SER A 121 -1.41 -16.36 -2.39
N ALA A 122 -1.07 -15.21 -2.95
CA ALA A 122 -1.94 -14.03 -2.92
C ALA A 122 -3.30 -14.26 -3.62
N GLN A 123 -3.35 -15.03 -4.72
CA GLN A 123 -4.61 -15.38 -5.36
C GLN A 123 -5.48 -16.23 -4.44
N THR A 124 -4.92 -17.24 -3.78
CA THR A 124 -5.66 -18.09 -2.81
C THR A 124 -6.18 -17.26 -1.62
N ILE A 125 -5.40 -16.27 -1.18
CA ILE A 125 -5.84 -15.33 -0.12
C ILE A 125 -7.06 -14.54 -0.60
N VAL A 126 -7.00 -13.97 -1.81
CA VAL A 126 -8.14 -13.23 -2.40
C VAL A 126 -9.35 -14.14 -2.56
N ASP A 127 -9.19 -15.36 -3.08
CA ASP A 127 -10.28 -16.32 -3.27
C ASP A 127 -10.94 -16.72 -1.94
N THR A 128 -10.16 -16.76 -0.86
CA THR A 128 -10.65 -17.05 0.49
C THR A 128 -11.46 -15.89 1.06
N ILE A 129 -11.04 -14.65 0.83
CA ILE A 129 -11.63 -13.46 1.46
C ILE A 129 -12.79 -12.89 0.63
N SER A 130 -12.70 -12.93 -0.69
CA SER A 130 -13.67 -12.28 -1.59
C SER A 130 -15.14 -12.68 -1.37
N PRO A 131 -15.49 -13.95 -0.97
CA PRO A 131 -16.87 -14.30 -0.68
C PRO A 131 -17.49 -13.54 0.49
N SER A 132 -16.66 -13.08 1.46
CA SER A 132 -17.12 -12.25 2.59
C SER A 132 -17.37 -10.80 2.20
N GLY A 133 -16.81 -10.36 1.09
CA GLY A 133 -16.85 -8.96 0.68
C GLY A 133 -15.87 -8.05 1.44
N THR A 134 -15.03 -8.58 2.32
CA THR A 134 -14.06 -7.81 3.13
C THR A 134 -12.96 -7.24 2.23
N PRO A 135 -12.68 -5.92 2.29
CA PRO A 135 -11.58 -5.30 1.56
C PRO A 135 -10.21 -5.79 2.01
N ILE A 136 -9.27 -5.85 1.08
CA ILE A 136 -7.89 -6.29 1.29
C ILE A 136 -6.93 -5.17 0.93
N VAL A 137 -5.97 -4.90 1.82
CA VAL A 137 -4.80 -4.07 1.53
C VAL A 137 -3.56 -4.94 1.67
N PHE A 138 -2.95 -5.31 0.55
CA PHE A 138 -1.64 -5.95 0.59
C PHE A 138 -0.56 -4.91 0.88
N ILE A 139 0.42 -5.29 1.69
CA ILE A 139 1.51 -4.40 2.08
C ILE A 139 2.87 -5.08 1.92
N ASN A 140 3.92 -4.27 1.71
CA ASN A 140 5.32 -4.65 1.63
C ASN A 140 5.65 -5.59 0.45
N ARG A 141 5.12 -6.80 0.42
CA ARG A 141 5.35 -7.79 -0.64
C ARG A 141 4.28 -7.67 -1.72
N GLU A 142 4.66 -7.27 -2.92
CA GLU A 142 3.75 -6.97 -4.02
C GLU A 142 3.15 -8.25 -4.63
N PRO A 143 1.81 -8.42 -4.65
CA PRO A 143 1.16 -9.46 -5.43
C PRO A 143 1.22 -9.14 -6.93
N GLU A 144 1.05 -10.14 -7.78
CA GLU A 144 0.87 -9.90 -9.21
C GLU A 144 -0.35 -8.99 -9.46
N LYS A 145 -0.22 -8.10 -10.45
CA LYS A 145 -1.31 -7.18 -10.81
C LYS A 145 -2.64 -7.88 -11.10
N ALA A 146 -2.58 -9.06 -11.74
CA ALA A 146 -3.78 -9.85 -12.04
C ALA A 146 -4.55 -10.26 -10.77
N VAL A 147 -3.85 -10.49 -9.65
CA VAL A 147 -4.47 -10.82 -8.36
C VAL A 147 -5.23 -9.61 -7.81
N LEU A 148 -4.64 -8.42 -7.89
CA LEU A 148 -5.29 -7.19 -7.45
C LEU A 148 -6.53 -6.89 -8.28
N ASP A 149 -6.44 -7.08 -9.60
CA ASP A 149 -7.53 -6.86 -10.55
C ASP A 149 -8.66 -7.89 -10.37
N SER A 150 -8.37 -9.10 -9.87
CA SER A 150 -9.38 -10.16 -9.63
C SER A 150 -10.42 -9.79 -8.56
N TYR A 151 -10.08 -8.85 -7.67
CA TYR A 151 -10.98 -8.32 -6.65
C TYR A 151 -11.06 -6.79 -6.72
N ALA A 152 -11.31 -6.29 -7.94
CA ALA A 152 -11.29 -4.86 -8.27
C ALA A 152 -12.21 -4.03 -7.36
N GLY A 153 -11.69 -2.90 -6.90
CA GLY A 153 -12.41 -1.97 -6.02
C GLY A 153 -12.41 -2.37 -4.53
N LYS A 154 -11.93 -3.57 -4.20
CA LYS A 154 -11.81 -4.06 -2.83
C LYS A 154 -10.44 -4.64 -2.49
N CYS A 155 -9.52 -4.65 -3.43
CA CYS A 155 -8.15 -5.10 -3.24
C CYS A 155 -7.18 -4.04 -3.78
N CYS A 156 -6.15 -3.71 -3.00
CA CYS A 156 -5.08 -2.82 -3.42
C CYS A 156 -3.75 -3.24 -2.78
N TYR A 157 -2.65 -2.68 -3.31
CA TYR A 157 -1.31 -2.84 -2.77
C TYR A 157 -0.75 -1.48 -2.35
N VAL A 158 -0.05 -1.47 -1.21
CA VAL A 158 0.69 -0.33 -0.69
C VAL A 158 2.11 -0.78 -0.38
N GLY A 159 3.07 -0.28 -1.11
CA GLY A 159 4.48 -0.62 -0.96
C GLY A 159 5.39 0.27 -1.77
N ALA A 160 6.68 -0.08 -1.82
CA ALA A 160 7.68 0.59 -2.65
C ALA A 160 7.89 -0.17 -3.97
N ASP A 161 8.31 0.54 -4.99
CA ASP A 161 8.79 -0.09 -6.23
C ASP A 161 10.20 -0.66 -6.02
N ALA A 162 10.30 -1.98 -5.97
CA ALA A 162 11.57 -2.66 -5.74
C ALA A 162 12.55 -2.49 -6.92
N ARG A 163 12.07 -2.30 -8.16
CA ARG A 163 12.91 -2.00 -9.33
C ARG A 163 13.61 -0.66 -9.19
N GLN A 164 12.89 0.36 -8.71
CA GLN A 164 13.46 1.68 -8.42
C GLN A 164 14.58 1.58 -7.38
N SER A 165 14.44 0.71 -6.38
CA SER A 165 15.48 0.44 -5.39
C SER A 165 16.75 -0.14 -6.04
N GLY A 166 16.62 -1.04 -7.02
CA GLY A 166 17.74 -1.57 -7.80
C GLY A 166 18.43 -0.48 -8.63
N THR A 167 17.64 0.32 -9.32
CA THR A 167 18.14 1.46 -10.11
C THR A 167 18.99 2.41 -9.24
N TYR A 168 18.46 2.80 -8.05
CA TYR A 168 19.19 3.68 -7.14
C TYR A 168 20.50 3.06 -6.62
N GLN A 169 20.56 1.75 -6.40
CA GLN A 169 21.80 1.07 -6.03
C GLN A 169 22.85 1.17 -7.15
N GLY A 170 22.43 0.98 -8.41
CA GLY A 170 23.30 1.16 -9.58
C GLY A 170 23.78 2.61 -9.72
N GLU A 171 22.89 3.58 -9.60
CA GLU A 171 23.22 5.02 -9.66
C GLU A 171 24.23 5.40 -8.58
N LEU A 172 24.06 4.96 -7.33
CA LEU A 172 24.99 5.24 -6.24
C LEU A 172 26.40 4.70 -6.53
N ILE A 173 26.53 3.56 -7.20
CA ILE A 173 27.83 3.02 -7.61
C ILE A 173 28.46 3.92 -8.67
N LEU A 174 27.69 4.37 -9.66
CA LEU A 174 28.16 5.24 -10.72
C LEU A 174 28.48 6.65 -10.27
N GLU A 175 27.90 7.12 -9.16
CA GLU A 175 28.18 8.41 -8.53
C GLU A 175 29.50 8.43 -7.73
N THR A 176 30.14 7.27 -7.48
CA THR A 176 31.45 7.22 -6.83
C THR A 176 32.54 7.84 -7.73
N GLU A 177 33.62 8.29 -7.14
CA GLU A 177 34.77 8.89 -7.87
C GLU A 177 35.33 7.95 -8.96
N THR A 178 35.28 6.63 -8.70
CA THR A 178 35.75 5.60 -9.63
C THR A 178 34.66 5.11 -10.58
N GLN A 179 33.43 5.59 -10.42
CA GLN A 179 32.26 5.08 -11.15
C GLN A 179 32.08 3.55 -11.05
N GLY A 180 32.52 2.98 -9.92
CA GLY A 180 32.49 1.54 -9.66
C GLY A 180 33.71 0.76 -10.14
N ASP A 181 34.61 1.35 -10.91
CA ASP A 181 35.89 0.77 -11.33
C ASP A 181 36.98 1.04 -10.28
N ILE A 182 37.01 0.21 -9.23
CA ILE A 182 37.90 0.44 -8.07
C ILE A 182 39.37 0.21 -8.41
N ASN A 183 39.67 -0.71 -9.34
CA ASN A 183 41.02 -1.10 -9.70
C ASN A 183 41.57 -0.44 -10.98
N GLY A 184 40.76 0.36 -11.67
CA GLY A 184 41.13 1.11 -12.86
C GLY A 184 41.36 0.26 -14.12
N ASP A 185 40.71 -0.92 -14.21
CA ASP A 185 40.84 -1.84 -15.36
C ASP A 185 39.79 -1.62 -16.45
N GLY A 186 38.92 -0.61 -16.28
CA GLY A 186 37.84 -0.28 -17.22
C GLY A 186 36.62 -1.18 -17.05
N LYS A 187 36.49 -1.90 -15.93
CA LYS A 187 35.38 -2.79 -15.65
C LYS A 187 34.82 -2.62 -14.25
N ILE A 188 33.52 -2.71 -14.11
CA ILE A 188 32.84 -2.77 -12.82
C ILE A 188 32.69 -4.24 -12.42
N THR A 189 33.35 -4.66 -11.34
CA THR A 189 33.24 -6.01 -10.78
C THR A 189 32.48 -5.92 -9.46
N TYR A 190 31.41 -6.70 -9.31
CA TYR A 190 30.59 -6.67 -8.11
C TYR A 190 30.09 -8.07 -7.72
N ILE A 191 29.68 -8.20 -6.45
CA ILE A 191 28.97 -9.37 -5.95
C ILE A 191 27.54 -8.92 -5.60
N MET A 192 26.55 -9.56 -6.23
CA MET A 192 25.15 -9.29 -5.98
C MET A 192 24.61 -10.22 -4.90
N CYS A 193 24.19 -9.65 -3.75
CA CYS A 193 23.49 -10.40 -2.71
C CYS A 193 21.96 -10.24 -2.95
N LYS A 194 21.38 -11.22 -3.63
CA LYS A 194 19.97 -11.15 -4.06
C LYS A 194 18.96 -11.24 -2.91
N GLY A 195 19.27 -12.02 -1.87
CA GLY A 195 18.33 -12.31 -0.77
C GLY A 195 17.46 -13.54 -1.05
N ASP A 196 16.27 -13.57 -0.44
CA ASP A 196 15.35 -14.70 -0.57
C ASP A 196 14.79 -14.81 -2.00
N PRO A 197 15.02 -15.94 -2.70
CA PRO A 197 14.54 -16.12 -4.08
C PRO A 197 13.01 -16.18 -4.20
N GLU A 198 12.31 -16.51 -3.11
CA GLU A 198 10.84 -16.54 -3.07
C GLU A 198 10.23 -15.15 -2.82
N ASN A 199 11.06 -14.16 -2.52
CA ASN A 199 10.62 -12.78 -2.37
C ASN A 199 10.71 -12.06 -3.73
N ILE A 200 9.57 -11.67 -4.27
CA ILE A 200 9.47 -10.98 -5.55
C ILE A 200 10.24 -9.65 -5.57
N ASP A 201 10.30 -8.93 -4.44
CA ASP A 201 11.08 -7.69 -4.33
C ASP A 201 12.58 -7.94 -4.49
N ALA A 202 13.07 -9.09 -4.02
CA ALA A 202 14.47 -9.48 -4.23
C ALA A 202 14.76 -9.76 -5.70
N GLN A 203 13.80 -10.29 -6.44
CA GLN A 203 13.90 -10.47 -7.89
C GLN A 203 13.90 -9.13 -8.62
N TYR A 204 12.89 -8.30 -8.40
CA TYR A 204 12.75 -6.99 -9.04
C TYR A 204 13.91 -6.04 -8.76
N ARG A 205 14.52 -6.12 -7.57
CA ARG A 205 15.68 -5.31 -7.21
C ARG A 205 16.94 -5.71 -7.93
N THR A 206 16.99 -6.92 -8.50
CA THR A 206 18.16 -7.49 -9.17
C THR A 206 18.00 -7.58 -10.70
N GLU A 207 16.89 -7.15 -11.25
CA GLU A 207 16.67 -6.98 -12.69
C GLU A 207 17.39 -5.72 -13.21
#